data_c0c8d23b8d9bd35e5ab7dfdd1f0b2778
#
_entry.id   c0c8d23b8d9bd35e5ab7dfdd1f0b2778
#
_cell.length_a   1.000
_cell.length_b   1.000
_cell.length_c   1.000
_cell.angle_alpha   90.00
_cell.angle_beta   90.00
_cell.angle_gamma   90.00
#
_symmetry.space_group_name_H-M   'P 1'
#
loop_
_entity.id
_entity.type
_entity.pdbx_description
1 polymer ?
#
loop_
_entity_poly.entity_id
_entity_poly.type
_entity_poly.pdbx_seq_one_letter_code
_entity_poly.pdbx_strand_id
1 'polypeptide(L)'
;VSFGADFLGTWISPIKFHSDYSKNRVPKDGKMSKHYQFESLMSLTGANADIRVPILMSDVGQHLIALYRELGGNTPHKGKEGAGNAVKQAAADLKAANGKALVVCGSNDETVQQLVNAINMMIGAYGSTIDTTNYYKGQSADEKEFTKFLASAKGGKYGAVITLDCNPAYSHQTAEEAFAKIPVRISTAITADETTSNATHVATGLHPLESWDIKEPYNGRFIFSQPTISPVFDGRHVASSLVAWTGAKVEDQQDFSHAYVYTKNVFDSKIGGDFNKTIEKGIATKTSGSSVPALSISGNSV
;
A
#
# COMPACT_ATOMS: atom_id res chain seq x y z
N VAL A 1 -14.99 -13.38 0.18
CA VAL A 1 -15.32 -13.21 -1.25
C VAL A 1 -14.34 -12.24 -1.86
N SER A 2 -13.76 -12.58 -3.01
CA SER A 2 -12.79 -11.73 -3.69
C SER A 2 -13.21 -11.51 -5.14
N PHE A 3 -13.04 -10.28 -5.62
CA PHE A 3 -13.28 -9.86 -7.01
C PHE A 3 -11.98 -9.37 -7.63
N GLY A 4 -11.31 -10.22 -8.40
CA GLY A 4 -10.09 -9.90 -9.12
C GLY A 4 -8.86 -9.57 -8.26
N ALA A 5 -8.93 -9.74 -6.94
CA ALA A 5 -7.80 -9.53 -6.06
C ALA A 5 -7.02 -10.84 -5.89
N ASP A 6 -5.81 -10.90 -6.44
CA ASP A 6 -4.89 -12.04 -6.26
C ASP A 6 -4.08 -11.88 -4.96
N PHE A 7 -4.77 -11.93 -3.82
CA PHE A 7 -4.19 -11.66 -2.51
C PHE A 7 -3.19 -12.72 -2.03
N LEU A 8 -3.17 -13.90 -2.63
CA LEU A 8 -2.14 -14.93 -2.37
C LEU A 8 -0.93 -14.80 -3.29
N GLY A 9 -1.02 -14.01 -4.37
CA GLY A 9 0.05 -13.88 -5.37
C GLY A 9 0.61 -12.47 -5.48
N THR A 10 -0.15 -11.54 -6.05
CA THR A 10 0.37 -10.24 -6.50
C THR A 10 -0.24 -9.01 -5.83
N TRP A 11 -1.30 -9.16 -5.01
CA TRP A 11 -2.03 -8.02 -4.46
C TRP A 11 -1.47 -7.57 -3.11
N ILE A 12 -1.20 -6.26 -2.96
CA ILE A 12 -0.78 -5.48 -1.78
C ILE A 12 0.30 -6.14 -0.89
N SER A 13 -0.02 -7.21 -0.17
CA SER A 13 0.87 -7.86 0.81
C SER A 13 0.66 -9.37 0.84
N PRO A 14 1.06 -10.09 -0.21
CA PRO A 14 0.71 -11.51 -0.40
C PRO A 14 1.21 -12.41 0.73
N ILE A 15 2.42 -12.18 1.25
CA ILE A 15 2.99 -12.99 2.33
C ILE A 15 2.14 -12.89 3.61
N LYS A 16 1.73 -11.68 3.97
CA LYS A 16 0.87 -11.45 5.15
C LYS A 16 -0.50 -12.08 4.96
N PHE A 17 -1.11 -11.85 3.79
CA PHE A 17 -2.42 -12.39 3.47
C PHE A 17 -2.42 -13.91 3.36
N HIS A 18 -1.35 -14.51 2.82
CA HIS A 18 -1.18 -15.96 2.81
C HIS A 18 -1.12 -16.52 4.24
N SER A 19 -0.30 -15.91 5.09
CA SER A 19 -0.20 -16.32 6.50
C SER A 19 -1.55 -16.28 7.23
N ASP A 20 -2.35 -15.23 6.98
CA ASP A 20 -3.66 -15.10 7.64
C ASP A 20 -4.72 -16.01 7.02
N TYR A 21 -4.71 -16.17 5.71
CA TYR A 21 -5.60 -17.06 4.97
C TYR A 21 -5.40 -18.52 5.40
N SER A 22 -4.16 -18.99 5.42
CA SER A 22 -3.84 -20.39 5.74
C SER A 22 -4.29 -20.82 7.13
N LYS A 23 -4.27 -19.93 8.13
CA LYS A 23 -4.74 -20.19 9.49
C LYS A 23 -6.18 -20.70 9.54
N ASN A 24 -7.03 -20.22 8.64
CA ASN A 24 -8.44 -20.54 8.58
C ASN A 24 -8.78 -21.57 7.49
N ARG A 25 -7.77 -22.06 6.75
CA ARG A 25 -7.91 -23.09 5.71
C ARG A 25 -7.49 -24.48 6.18
N VAL A 26 -7.03 -24.61 7.41
CA VAL A 26 -6.85 -25.91 8.06
C VAL A 26 -8.16 -26.30 8.71
N PRO A 27 -8.80 -27.42 8.32
CA PRO A 27 -10.07 -27.83 8.89
C PRO A 27 -9.95 -28.08 10.40
N LYS A 28 -10.86 -27.47 11.17
CA LYS A 28 -11.04 -27.73 12.61
C LYS A 28 -12.48 -28.15 12.84
N ASP A 29 -12.69 -29.30 13.44
CA ASP A 29 -14.02 -29.88 13.70
C ASP A 29 -14.91 -29.92 12.43
N GLY A 30 -14.30 -30.27 11.28
CA GLY A 30 -14.97 -30.32 9.98
C GLY A 30 -15.32 -28.96 9.37
N LYS A 31 -14.85 -27.86 9.95
CA LYS A 31 -15.09 -26.50 9.49
C LYS A 31 -13.81 -25.80 9.05
N MET A 32 -13.89 -25.06 7.93
CA MET A 32 -12.85 -24.14 7.48
C MET A 32 -13.51 -22.92 6.81
N SER A 33 -12.75 -21.85 6.59
CA SER A 33 -13.25 -20.68 5.88
C SER A 33 -13.59 -21.04 4.43
N LYS A 34 -14.70 -20.50 3.91
CA LYS A 34 -15.15 -20.68 2.54
C LYS A 34 -14.72 -19.51 1.68
N HIS A 35 -14.20 -19.78 0.50
CA HIS A 35 -13.62 -18.79 -0.39
C HIS A 35 -14.30 -18.79 -1.75
N TYR A 36 -14.85 -17.63 -2.14
CA TYR A 36 -15.37 -17.33 -3.47
C TYR A 36 -14.40 -16.40 -4.20
N GLN A 37 -13.98 -16.77 -5.40
CA GLN A 37 -13.14 -15.95 -6.25
C GLN A 37 -13.82 -15.65 -7.58
N PHE A 38 -14.10 -14.38 -7.85
CA PHE A 38 -14.61 -13.88 -9.12
C PHE A 38 -13.46 -13.22 -9.88
N GLU A 39 -13.04 -13.78 -11.01
CA GLU A 39 -11.87 -13.30 -11.76
C GLU A 39 -11.91 -13.69 -13.23
N SER A 40 -11.15 -13.04 -14.09
CA SER A 40 -11.06 -13.38 -15.52
C SER A 40 -10.03 -14.49 -15.77
N LEU A 41 -8.82 -14.31 -15.29
CA LEU A 41 -7.74 -15.28 -15.38
C LEU A 41 -7.61 -16.04 -14.07
N MET A 42 -7.28 -17.32 -14.13
CA MET A 42 -7.06 -18.12 -12.94
C MET A 42 -5.75 -17.69 -12.26
N SER A 43 -5.90 -16.96 -11.15
CA SER A 43 -4.79 -16.55 -10.30
C SER A 43 -4.40 -17.65 -9.30
N LEU A 44 -3.29 -17.43 -8.57
CA LEU A 44 -2.93 -18.28 -7.44
C LEU A 44 -4.05 -18.31 -6.37
N THR A 45 -4.69 -17.17 -6.15
CA THR A 45 -5.86 -17.03 -5.27
C THR A 45 -7.05 -17.84 -5.78
N GLY A 46 -7.34 -17.76 -7.08
CA GLY A 46 -8.43 -18.50 -7.69
C GLY A 46 -8.23 -20.01 -7.71
N ALA A 47 -6.97 -20.45 -7.84
CA ALA A 47 -6.63 -21.88 -7.76
C ALA A 47 -6.88 -22.48 -6.36
N ASN A 48 -6.91 -21.64 -5.31
CA ASN A 48 -7.18 -22.03 -3.93
C ASN A 48 -8.63 -21.78 -3.48
N ALA A 49 -9.50 -21.28 -4.36
CA ALA A 49 -10.89 -20.99 -4.03
C ALA A 49 -11.74 -22.25 -3.98
N ASP A 50 -12.74 -22.29 -3.09
CA ASP A 50 -13.75 -23.34 -3.06
C ASP A 50 -14.74 -23.18 -4.23
N ILE A 51 -15.03 -21.91 -4.58
CA ILE A 51 -15.92 -21.58 -5.70
C ILE A 51 -15.21 -20.47 -6.51
N ARG A 52 -14.76 -20.84 -7.69
CA ARG A 52 -14.20 -19.92 -8.66
C ARG A 52 -15.22 -19.63 -9.74
N VAL A 53 -15.45 -18.35 -10.03
CA VAL A 53 -16.42 -17.89 -11.02
C VAL A 53 -15.69 -17.03 -12.05
N PRO A 54 -15.57 -17.46 -13.32
CA PRO A 54 -15.01 -16.64 -14.37
C PRO A 54 -15.95 -15.48 -14.72
N ILE A 55 -15.42 -14.27 -14.68
CA ILE A 55 -16.12 -13.03 -15.03
C ILE A 55 -15.24 -12.14 -15.90
N LEU A 56 -15.82 -11.21 -16.64
CA LEU A 56 -15.07 -10.13 -17.27
C LEU A 56 -14.68 -9.09 -16.21
N MET A 57 -13.46 -8.59 -16.27
CA MET A 57 -13.01 -7.56 -15.33
C MET A 57 -13.82 -6.25 -15.45
N SER A 58 -14.33 -5.95 -16.65
CA SER A 58 -15.27 -4.84 -16.88
C SER A 58 -16.60 -4.99 -16.13
N ASP A 59 -16.98 -6.20 -15.75
CA ASP A 59 -18.25 -6.50 -15.09
C ASP A 59 -18.14 -6.56 -13.55
N VAL A 60 -16.94 -6.38 -13.00
CA VAL A 60 -16.70 -6.46 -11.54
C VAL A 60 -17.65 -5.57 -10.76
N GLY A 61 -17.79 -4.29 -11.15
CA GLY A 61 -18.71 -3.35 -10.51
C GLY A 61 -20.16 -3.83 -10.56
N GLN A 62 -20.59 -4.42 -11.69
CA GLN A 62 -21.95 -4.94 -11.86
C GLN A 62 -22.22 -6.15 -10.95
N HIS A 63 -21.26 -7.03 -10.75
CA HIS A 63 -21.39 -8.17 -9.82
C HIS A 63 -21.37 -7.72 -8.36
N LEU A 64 -20.58 -6.70 -8.02
CA LEU A 64 -20.58 -6.11 -6.69
C LEU A 64 -21.92 -5.41 -6.38
N ILE A 65 -22.54 -4.71 -7.36
CA ILE A 65 -23.89 -4.14 -7.22
C ILE A 65 -24.91 -5.26 -6.95
N ALA A 66 -24.84 -6.36 -7.69
CA ALA A 66 -25.70 -7.51 -7.46
C ALA A 66 -25.53 -8.09 -6.05
N LEU A 67 -24.27 -8.25 -5.59
CA LEU A 67 -23.97 -8.70 -4.24
C LEU A 67 -24.49 -7.75 -3.16
N TYR A 68 -24.30 -6.44 -3.35
CA TYR A 68 -24.80 -5.40 -2.44
C TYR A 68 -26.31 -5.47 -2.27
N ARG A 69 -27.05 -5.65 -3.37
CA ARG A 69 -28.53 -5.82 -3.35
C ARG A 69 -28.95 -7.11 -2.66
N GLU A 70 -28.30 -8.23 -2.96
CA GLU A 70 -28.61 -9.52 -2.31
C GLU A 70 -28.37 -9.45 -0.79
N LEU A 71 -27.44 -8.60 -0.33
CA LEU A 71 -27.22 -8.32 1.08
C LEU A 71 -28.29 -7.42 1.71
N GLY A 72 -29.13 -6.77 0.91
CA GLY A 72 -30.19 -5.85 1.34
C GLY A 72 -29.85 -4.38 1.14
N GLY A 73 -28.81 -4.08 0.39
CA GLY A 73 -28.43 -2.72 0.03
C GLY A 73 -29.42 -2.07 -0.93
N ASN A 74 -29.62 -0.76 -0.78
CA ASN A 74 -30.51 0.03 -1.64
C ASN A 74 -29.70 0.79 -2.68
N THR A 75 -29.94 0.51 -3.97
CA THR A 75 -29.32 1.20 -5.11
C THR A 75 -30.27 1.17 -6.30
N PRO A 76 -30.31 2.21 -7.14
CA PRO A 76 -31.12 2.23 -8.37
C PRO A 76 -30.56 1.28 -9.44
N HIS A 77 -29.31 0.86 -9.34
CA HIS A 77 -28.67 -0.02 -10.32
C HIS A 77 -29.03 -1.48 -10.09
N LYS A 78 -29.37 -2.19 -11.17
CA LYS A 78 -29.78 -3.61 -11.08
C LYS A 78 -28.61 -4.56 -10.85
N GLY A 79 -27.43 -4.22 -11.29
CA GLY A 79 -26.28 -5.13 -11.32
C GLY A 79 -26.40 -6.19 -12.42
N LYS A 80 -25.41 -7.06 -12.53
CA LYS A 80 -25.39 -8.15 -13.51
C LYS A 80 -25.68 -9.48 -12.81
N GLU A 81 -26.77 -10.11 -13.19
CA GLU A 81 -27.15 -11.43 -12.64
C GLU A 81 -26.35 -12.60 -13.22
N GLY A 82 -25.47 -12.34 -14.20
CA GLY A 82 -24.83 -13.32 -15.08
C GLY A 82 -23.76 -14.24 -14.48
N ALA A 83 -23.46 -14.17 -13.18
CA ALA A 83 -22.54 -15.10 -12.50
C ALA A 83 -23.28 -16.33 -11.90
N GLY A 84 -24.44 -16.69 -12.44
CA GLY A 84 -25.28 -17.77 -11.96
C GLY A 84 -25.71 -17.55 -10.51
N ASN A 85 -25.96 -18.65 -9.78
CA ASN A 85 -26.31 -18.59 -8.36
C ASN A 85 -25.15 -18.19 -7.43
N ALA A 86 -23.93 -18.02 -7.94
CA ALA A 86 -22.74 -17.82 -7.10
C ALA A 86 -22.80 -16.52 -6.28
N VAL A 87 -23.31 -15.42 -6.85
CA VAL A 87 -23.50 -14.16 -6.12
C VAL A 87 -24.52 -14.31 -5.00
N LYS A 88 -25.66 -14.96 -5.27
CA LYS A 88 -26.70 -15.22 -4.26
C LYS A 88 -26.19 -16.14 -3.16
N GLN A 89 -25.47 -17.19 -3.53
CA GLN A 89 -24.85 -18.12 -2.58
C GLN A 89 -23.79 -17.41 -1.72
N ALA A 90 -22.92 -16.59 -2.32
CA ALA A 90 -21.95 -15.78 -1.60
C ALA A 90 -22.63 -14.81 -0.62
N ALA A 91 -23.72 -14.14 -1.03
CA ALA A 91 -24.49 -13.26 -0.15
C ALA A 91 -25.10 -14.00 1.04
N ALA A 92 -25.66 -15.19 0.82
CA ALA A 92 -26.22 -16.01 1.90
C ALA A 92 -25.12 -16.44 2.90
N ASP A 93 -23.98 -16.89 2.41
CA ASP A 93 -22.83 -17.28 3.25
C ASP A 93 -22.23 -16.08 4.01
N LEU A 94 -22.15 -14.90 3.37
CA LEU A 94 -21.69 -13.67 4.03
C LEU A 94 -22.63 -13.26 5.19
N LYS A 95 -23.95 -13.35 4.99
CA LYS A 95 -24.95 -13.10 6.05
C LYS A 95 -24.81 -14.10 7.19
N ALA A 96 -24.66 -15.38 6.86
CA ALA A 96 -24.51 -16.45 7.83
C ALA A 96 -23.21 -16.34 8.66
N ALA A 97 -22.17 -15.74 8.09
CA ALA A 97 -20.88 -15.56 8.76
C ALA A 97 -20.90 -14.48 9.87
N ASN A 98 -21.91 -13.61 9.90
CA ASN A 98 -22.19 -12.66 10.99
C ASN A 98 -20.95 -11.93 11.51
N GLY A 99 -20.33 -11.07 10.70
CA GLY A 99 -19.13 -10.30 11.05
C GLY A 99 -17.81 -11.06 10.90
N LYS A 100 -17.82 -12.35 10.57
CA LYS A 100 -16.61 -13.17 10.34
C LYS A 100 -16.34 -13.38 8.85
N ALA A 101 -16.70 -12.41 8.04
CA ALA A 101 -16.54 -12.44 6.60
C ALA A 101 -15.83 -11.19 6.08
N LEU A 102 -15.32 -11.28 4.87
CA LEU A 102 -14.60 -10.19 4.20
C LEU A 102 -14.91 -10.20 2.71
N VAL A 103 -15.11 -9.02 2.14
CA VAL A 103 -15.17 -8.80 0.69
C VAL A 103 -14.00 -7.91 0.28
N VAL A 104 -13.24 -8.33 -0.74
CA VAL A 104 -12.13 -7.58 -1.31
C VAL A 104 -12.27 -7.46 -2.82
N CYS A 105 -11.69 -6.41 -3.39
CA CYS A 105 -11.66 -6.18 -4.83
C CYS A 105 -10.31 -5.64 -5.27
N GLY A 106 -9.77 -6.15 -6.38
CA GLY A 106 -8.51 -5.72 -6.99
C GLY A 106 -8.62 -4.49 -7.89
N SER A 107 -9.82 -3.90 -8.04
CA SER A 107 -10.00 -2.69 -8.84
C SER A 107 -9.42 -1.46 -8.14
N ASN A 108 -8.80 -0.57 -8.93
CA ASN A 108 -8.36 0.76 -8.46
C ASN A 108 -9.43 1.85 -8.68
N ASP A 109 -10.61 1.48 -9.17
CA ASP A 109 -11.74 2.41 -9.32
C ASP A 109 -12.29 2.80 -7.95
N GLU A 110 -12.34 4.11 -7.68
CA GLU A 110 -12.78 4.66 -6.40
C GLU A 110 -14.23 4.27 -6.07
N THR A 111 -15.12 4.30 -7.07
CA THR A 111 -16.53 3.97 -6.88
C THR A 111 -16.71 2.50 -6.53
N VAL A 112 -15.97 1.62 -7.21
CA VAL A 112 -15.94 0.18 -6.91
C VAL A 112 -15.45 -0.07 -5.48
N GLN A 113 -14.40 0.62 -5.02
CA GLN A 113 -13.90 0.48 -3.67
C GLN A 113 -14.87 1.04 -2.61
N GLN A 114 -15.58 2.12 -2.91
CA GLN A 114 -16.64 2.63 -2.04
C GLN A 114 -17.77 1.59 -1.86
N LEU A 115 -18.16 0.91 -2.93
CA LEU A 115 -19.16 -0.15 -2.88
C LEU A 115 -18.68 -1.36 -2.06
N VAL A 116 -17.41 -1.76 -2.22
CA VAL A 116 -16.78 -2.82 -1.40
C VAL A 116 -16.79 -2.44 0.08
N ASN A 117 -16.47 -1.18 0.40
CA ASN A 117 -16.52 -0.68 1.76
C ASN A 117 -17.94 -0.71 2.33
N ALA A 118 -18.96 -0.30 1.53
CA ALA A 118 -20.37 -0.39 1.93
C ALA A 118 -20.78 -1.83 2.24
N ILE A 119 -20.39 -2.79 1.39
CA ILE A 119 -20.65 -4.22 1.61
C ILE A 119 -19.97 -4.68 2.92
N ASN A 120 -18.72 -4.34 3.14
CA ASN A 120 -17.99 -4.72 4.36
C ASN A 120 -18.59 -4.11 5.63
N MET A 121 -19.16 -2.90 5.55
CA MET A 121 -19.94 -2.32 6.66
C MET A 121 -21.21 -3.13 6.94
N MET A 122 -21.97 -3.51 5.90
CA MET A 122 -23.19 -4.28 6.05
C MET A 122 -22.98 -5.65 6.67
N ILE A 123 -21.86 -6.31 6.36
CA ILE A 123 -21.52 -7.63 6.92
C ILE A 123 -20.77 -7.57 8.24
N GLY A 124 -20.53 -6.37 8.81
CA GLY A 124 -19.85 -6.18 10.09
C GLY A 124 -18.35 -6.54 10.07
N ALA A 125 -17.67 -6.34 8.94
CA ALA A 125 -16.25 -6.71 8.78
C ALA A 125 -15.28 -5.81 9.55
N TYR A 126 -15.62 -4.52 9.72
CA TYR A 126 -14.77 -3.55 10.39
C TYR A 126 -14.64 -3.83 11.89
N GLY A 127 -13.40 -3.85 12.36
CA GLY A 127 -13.07 -4.22 13.75
C GLY A 127 -13.11 -5.74 14.02
N SER A 128 -13.45 -6.54 13.00
CA SER A 128 -13.45 -8.01 13.07
C SER A 128 -12.46 -8.61 12.06
N THR A 129 -12.82 -8.67 10.79
CA THR A 129 -11.95 -9.18 9.71
C THR A 129 -11.11 -8.08 9.07
N ILE A 130 -11.50 -6.83 9.24
CA ILE A 130 -10.70 -5.65 8.86
C ILE A 130 -10.17 -5.01 10.14
N ASP A 131 -8.85 -5.16 10.36
CA ASP A 131 -8.16 -4.49 11.48
C ASP A 131 -7.89 -3.03 11.10
N THR A 132 -8.56 -2.11 11.81
CA THR A 132 -8.41 -0.67 11.60
C THR A 132 -7.27 -0.05 12.40
N THR A 133 -6.61 -0.82 13.27
CA THR A 133 -5.51 -0.35 14.10
C THR A 133 -4.14 -0.65 13.51
N ASN A 134 -3.98 -1.83 12.91
CA ASN A 134 -2.74 -2.33 12.29
C ASN A 134 -2.76 -2.21 10.75
N TYR A 135 -3.18 -1.06 10.23
CA TYR A 135 -3.28 -0.86 8.79
C TYR A 135 -1.91 -0.76 8.10
N TYR A 136 -1.87 -1.18 6.84
CA TYR A 136 -0.69 -1.13 5.99
C TYR A 136 -0.35 0.32 5.57
N LYS A 137 0.92 0.71 5.71
CA LYS A 137 1.44 2.04 5.36
C LYS A 137 2.36 2.05 4.13
N GLY A 138 2.58 0.91 3.50
CA GLY A 138 3.55 0.79 2.41
C GLY A 138 3.12 1.44 1.09
N GLN A 139 1.87 1.87 0.97
CA GLN A 139 1.37 2.59 -0.20
C GLN A 139 0.57 3.80 0.28
N SER A 140 1.13 4.98 0.10
CA SER A 140 0.50 6.27 0.40
C SER A 140 0.45 7.19 -0.82
N ALA A 141 0.65 6.64 -2.03
CA ALA A 141 0.61 7.43 -3.25
C ALA A 141 -0.80 7.94 -3.54
N ASP A 142 -0.89 9.22 -3.89
CA ASP A 142 -2.10 9.86 -4.38
C ASP A 142 -1.89 10.30 -5.83
N GLU A 143 -2.43 9.54 -6.77
CA GLU A 143 -2.30 9.78 -8.21
C GLU A 143 -2.95 11.11 -8.63
N LYS A 144 -4.04 11.52 -7.97
CA LYS A 144 -4.70 12.79 -8.24
C LYS A 144 -3.81 13.97 -7.84
N GLU A 145 -3.15 13.89 -6.68
CA GLU A 145 -2.22 14.92 -6.23
C GLU A 145 -0.95 14.95 -7.09
N PHE A 146 -0.45 13.80 -7.50
CA PHE A 146 0.70 13.72 -8.40
C PHE A 146 0.37 14.32 -9.77
N THR A 147 -0.81 14.05 -10.33
CA THR A 147 -1.29 14.66 -11.58
C THR A 147 -1.40 16.19 -11.46
N LYS A 148 -1.93 16.72 -10.35
CA LYS A 148 -1.98 18.17 -10.08
C LYS A 148 -0.58 18.77 -9.96
N PHE A 149 0.33 18.06 -9.31
CA PHE A 149 1.75 18.47 -9.23
C PHE A 149 2.34 18.59 -10.64
N LEU A 150 2.19 17.58 -11.49
CA LEU A 150 2.71 17.60 -12.86
C LEU A 150 2.12 18.75 -13.70
N ALA A 151 0.81 19.00 -13.59
CA ALA A 151 0.18 20.13 -14.26
C ALA A 151 0.77 21.47 -13.79
N SER A 152 1.02 21.62 -12.50
CA SER A 152 1.65 22.80 -11.91
C SER A 152 3.11 22.97 -12.34
N ALA A 153 3.84 21.85 -12.47
CA ALA A 153 5.21 21.81 -12.96
C ALA A 153 5.30 22.28 -14.43
N LYS A 154 4.40 21.79 -15.30
CA LYS A 154 4.28 22.26 -16.67
C LYS A 154 4.01 23.77 -16.75
N GLY A 155 3.27 24.31 -15.80
CA GLY A 155 3.00 25.76 -15.66
C GLY A 155 4.16 26.57 -15.07
N GLY A 156 5.33 25.98 -14.81
CA GLY A 156 6.53 26.68 -14.34
C GLY A 156 6.45 27.15 -12.88
N LYS A 157 5.63 26.51 -12.04
CA LYS A 157 5.44 26.90 -10.63
C LYS A 157 6.59 26.55 -9.70
N TYR A 158 7.48 25.64 -10.12
CA TYR A 158 8.53 25.10 -9.27
C TYR A 158 9.91 25.49 -9.74
N GLY A 159 10.77 25.96 -8.83
CA GLY A 159 12.18 26.26 -9.09
C GLY A 159 13.07 25.03 -9.03
N ALA A 160 12.68 24.02 -8.25
CA ALA A 160 13.43 22.78 -8.09
C ALA A 160 12.51 21.60 -7.84
N VAL A 161 12.97 20.40 -8.22
CA VAL A 161 12.38 19.12 -7.86
C VAL A 161 13.49 18.15 -7.41
N ILE A 162 13.21 17.38 -6.38
CA ILE A 162 14.10 16.32 -5.88
C ILE A 162 13.33 15.00 -5.99
N THR A 163 13.88 14.04 -6.73
CA THR A 163 13.35 12.68 -6.81
C THR A 163 14.12 11.77 -5.86
N LEU A 164 13.42 11.19 -4.90
CA LEU A 164 14.00 10.37 -3.86
C LEU A 164 13.73 8.89 -4.18
N ASP A 165 14.75 8.22 -4.71
CA ASP A 165 14.74 6.78 -5.03
C ASP A 165 13.47 6.36 -5.83
N CYS A 166 13.12 7.16 -6.85
CA CYS A 166 11.99 6.90 -7.73
C CYS A 166 12.27 7.34 -9.16
N ASN A 167 11.63 6.67 -10.11
CA ASN A 167 11.78 6.94 -11.54
C ASN A 167 10.45 7.39 -12.18
N PRO A 168 9.98 8.61 -11.91
CA PRO A 168 8.72 9.11 -12.46
C PRO A 168 8.74 9.28 -13.99
N ALA A 169 9.88 9.53 -14.61
CA ALA A 169 9.96 9.63 -16.08
C ALA A 169 9.61 8.30 -16.76
N TYR A 170 9.88 7.17 -16.12
CA TYR A 170 9.46 5.85 -16.59
C TYR A 170 8.01 5.52 -16.20
N SER A 171 7.66 5.77 -14.94
CA SER A 171 6.39 5.30 -14.38
C SER A 171 5.17 6.15 -14.77
N HIS A 172 5.38 7.39 -15.26
CA HIS A 172 4.28 8.30 -15.60
C HIS A 172 4.53 9.04 -16.91
N GLN A 173 3.66 8.83 -17.89
CA GLN A 173 3.78 9.28 -19.28
C GLN A 173 4.09 10.78 -19.47
N THR A 174 3.64 11.66 -18.57
CA THR A 174 3.80 13.11 -18.70
C THR A 174 4.84 13.70 -17.74
N ALA A 175 5.50 12.88 -16.93
CA ALA A 175 6.42 13.37 -15.89
C ALA A 175 7.70 13.97 -16.50
N GLU A 176 8.26 13.35 -17.54
CA GLU A 176 9.46 13.85 -18.23
C GLU A 176 9.25 15.26 -18.77
N GLU A 177 8.16 15.47 -19.52
CA GLU A 177 7.81 16.79 -20.07
C GLU A 177 7.56 17.85 -18.99
N ALA A 178 6.90 17.46 -17.90
CA ALA A 178 6.63 18.34 -16.78
C ALA A 178 7.92 18.75 -16.05
N PHE A 179 8.81 17.79 -15.81
CA PHE A 179 10.10 18.04 -15.14
C PHE A 179 11.04 18.88 -15.98
N ALA A 180 11.02 18.75 -17.31
CA ALA A 180 11.80 19.59 -18.22
C ALA A 180 11.54 21.09 -18.05
N LYS A 181 10.38 21.50 -17.49
CA LYS A 181 10.05 22.88 -17.17
C LYS A 181 10.59 23.38 -15.83
N ILE A 182 11.15 22.48 -15.00
CA ILE A 182 11.72 22.83 -13.70
C ILE A 182 13.23 23.05 -13.86
N PRO A 183 13.75 24.25 -13.50
CA PRO A 183 15.16 24.60 -13.74
C PRO A 183 16.16 23.65 -13.04
N VAL A 184 15.89 23.31 -11.78
CA VAL A 184 16.76 22.45 -10.96
C VAL A 184 16.09 21.11 -10.74
N ARG A 185 16.72 20.04 -11.22
CA ARG A 185 16.22 18.67 -11.11
C ARG A 185 17.30 17.81 -10.47
N ILE A 186 17.04 17.31 -9.28
CA ILE A 186 17.99 16.51 -8.49
C ILE A 186 17.44 15.09 -8.39
N SER A 187 18.25 14.09 -8.79
CA SER A 187 17.94 12.68 -8.56
C SER A 187 18.87 12.09 -7.51
N THR A 188 18.31 11.28 -6.59
CA THR A 188 19.09 10.52 -5.61
C THR A 188 19.21 9.05 -5.96
N ALA A 189 18.81 8.65 -7.17
CA ALA A 189 18.88 7.27 -7.61
C ALA A 189 20.32 6.73 -7.57
N ILE A 190 20.48 5.46 -7.17
CA ILE A 190 21.78 4.79 -7.08
C ILE A 190 22.21 4.17 -8.41
N THR A 191 21.30 4.08 -9.38
CA THR A 191 21.53 3.60 -10.74
C THR A 191 21.01 4.60 -11.75
N ALA A 192 21.62 4.67 -12.92
CA ALA A 192 21.13 5.52 -14.00
C ALA A 192 19.79 5.00 -14.53
N ASP A 193 18.84 5.89 -14.68
CA ASP A 193 17.49 5.66 -15.19
C ASP A 193 17.01 6.84 -16.05
N GLU A 194 15.77 6.81 -16.54
CA GLU A 194 15.18 7.86 -17.37
C GLU A 194 15.09 9.20 -16.64
N THR A 195 14.74 9.18 -15.36
CA THR A 195 14.67 10.39 -14.52
C THR A 195 16.06 10.97 -14.27
N THR A 196 17.04 10.12 -13.99
CA THR A 196 18.43 10.51 -13.77
C THR A 196 19.05 11.11 -15.03
N SER A 197 18.74 10.55 -16.21
CA SER A 197 19.22 11.04 -17.50
C SER A 197 18.75 12.47 -17.80
N ASN A 198 17.60 12.87 -17.25
CA ASN A 198 17.01 14.20 -17.37
C ASN A 198 17.30 15.11 -16.18
N ALA A 199 18.04 14.66 -15.17
CA ALA A 199 18.40 15.45 -14.01
C ALA A 199 19.49 16.48 -14.32
N THR A 200 19.44 17.65 -13.68
CA THR A 200 20.53 18.66 -13.74
C THR A 200 21.66 18.28 -12.77
N HIS A 201 21.32 17.57 -11.71
CA HIS A 201 22.27 17.09 -10.69
C HIS A 201 21.89 15.68 -10.26
N VAL A 202 22.88 14.84 -10.09
CA VAL A 202 22.73 13.51 -9.50
C VAL A 202 23.47 13.49 -8.19
N ALA A 203 22.73 13.32 -7.09
CA ALA A 203 23.25 13.21 -5.74
C ALA A 203 22.97 11.79 -5.25
N THR A 204 23.79 10.86 -5.71
CA THR A 204 23.59 9.42 -5.51
C THR A 204 23.41 9.07 -4.04
N GLY A 205 22.34 8.34 -3.73
CA GLY A 205 22.07 7.76 -2.42
C GLY A 205 22.99 6.57 -2.09
N LEU A 206 22.70 5.91 -0.97
CA LEU A 206 23.40 4.70 -0.54
C LEU A 206 22.50 3.48 -0.75
N HIS A 207 23.13 2.35 -1.01
CA HIS A 207 22.43 1.06 -1.03
C HIS A 207 21.92 0.72 0.39
N PRO A 208 20.78 0.02 0.55
CA PRO A 208 20.25 -0.35 1.87
C PRO A 208 21.22 -1.12 2.76
N LEU A 209 22.19 -1.86 2.20
CA LEU A 209 23.24 -2.55 2.96
C LEU A 209 24.34 -1.61 3.48
N GLU A 210 24.40 -0.39 2.98
CA GLU A 210 25.40 0.62 3.29
C GLU A 210 24.91 1.66 4.32
N SER A 211 23.65 1.59 4.73
CA SER A 211 23.01 2.67 5.47
C SER A 211 22.08 2.21 6.58
N TRP A 212 21.95 3.08 7.59
CA TRP A 212 20.88 2.99 8.57
C TRP A 212 19.55 3.38 7.93
N ASP A 213 18.48 2.67 8.28
CA ASP A 213 17.11 3.02 7.90
C ASP A 213 16.12 2.55 8.97
N ILE A 214 14.96 3.22 9.03
CA ILE A 214 13.82 2.85 9.85
C ILE A 214 12.54 3.02 9.03
N LYS A 215 11.75 1.98 8.94
CA LYS A 215 10.48 1.97 8.21
C LYS A 215 9.34 1.51 9.09
N GLU A 216 8.15 2.05 8.83
CA GLU A 216 6.91 1.67 9.51
C GLU A 216 5.93 1.09 8.47
N PRO A 217 6.10 -0.18 8.03
CA PRO A 217 5.25 -0.77 6.98
C PRO A 217 3.81 -1.01 7.43
N TYR A 218 3.59 -1.17 8.71
CA TYR A 218 2.28 -1.24 9.34
C TYR A 218 2.23 -0.26 10.51
N ASN A 219 1.06 0.29 10.79
CA ASN A 219 0.88 1.21 11.91
C ASN A 219 1.39 0.61 13.23
N GLY A 220 2.35 1.29 13.85
CA GLY A 220 2.99 0.84 15.09
C GLY A 220 3.98 -0.31 14.94
N ARG A 221 4.32 -0.75 13.72
CA ARG A 221 5.32 -1.79 13.48
C ARG A 221 6.51 -1.22 12.74
N PHE A 222 7.66 -1.17 13.40
CA PHE A 222 8.89 -0.58 12.89
C PHE A 222 9.90 -1.66 12.55
N ILE A 223 10.61 -1.47 11.43
CA ILE A 223 11.69 -2.32 10.96
C ILE A 223 12.96 -1.47 10.89
N PHE A 224 14.07 -2.02 11.33
CA PHE A 224 15.38 -1.35 11.33
C PHE A 224 16.31 -2.03 10.35
N SER A 225 17.03 -1.22 9.60
CA SER A 225 18.19 -1.63 8.83
C SER A 225 19.46 -1.05 9.45
N GLN A 226 20.51 -1.87 9.52
CA GLN A 226 21.85 -1.46 9.91
C GLN A 226 22.78 -1.63 8.70
N PRO A 227 23.78 -0.76 8.51
CA PRO A 227 24.77 -0.97 7.48
C PRO A 227 25.57 -2.25 7.79
N THR A 228 25.67 -3.13 6.81
CA THR A 228 26.46 -4.37 6.87
C THR A 228 27.79 -4.23 6.14
N ILE A 229 27.89 -3.23 5.27
CA ILE A 229 29.12 -2.87 4.54
C ILE A 229 29.31 -1.35 4.61
N SER A 230 30.54 -0.90 4.44
CA SER A 230 30.85 0.51 4.18
C SER A 230 30.40 0.89 2.77
N PRO A 231 30.10 2.18 2.50
CA PRO A 231 29.80 2.64 1.15
C PRO A 231 30.89 2.23 0.15
N VAL A 232 30.47 1.63 -0.96
CA VAL A 232 31.41 1.17 -2.02
C VAL A 232 31.79 2.30 -2.96
N PHE A 233 30.87 3.25 -3.15
CA PHE A 233 31.05 4.41 -4.02
C PHE A 233 30.90 5.70 -3.22
N ASP A 234 31.23 6.83 -3.84
CA ASP A 234 31.10 8.17 -3.25
C ASP A 234 29.63 8.64 -3.28
N GLY A 235 28.76 7.88 -2.64
CA GLY A 235 27.36 8.21 -2.41
C GLY A 235 27.15 8.80 -1.02
N ARG A 236 25.98 9.43 -0.80
CA ARG A 236 25.61 9.96 0.51
C ARG A 236 24.17 9.66 0.84
N HIS A 237 23.91 9.28 2.10
CA HIS A 237 22.54 9.03 2.57
C HIS A 237 21.63 10.23 2.28
N VAL A 238 20.42 9.97 1.78
CA VAL A 238 19.49 11.02 1.36
C VAL A 238 19.19 12.01 2.49
N ALA A 239 18.98 11.54 3.73
CA ALA A 239 18.76 12.43 4.87
C ALA A 239 19.95 13.39 5.10
N SER A 240 21.19 12.90 4.94
CA SER A 240 22.40 13.75 5.07
C SER A 240 22.47 14.79 3.94
N SER A 241 22.10 14.39 2.72
CA SER A 241 22.03 15.32 1.59
C SER A 241 20.98 16.41 1.82
N LEU A 242 19.80 16.05 2.28
CA LEU A 242 18.73 17.01 2.60
C LEU A 242 19.16 17.98 3.70
N VAL A 243 19.80 17.49 4.79
CA VAL A 243 20.32 18.36 5.85
C VAL A 243 21.37 19.31 5.30
N ALA A 244 22.34 18.82 4.51
CA ALA A 244 23.37 19.65 3.91
C ALA A 244 22.78 20.76 3.01
N TRP A 245 21.73 20.46 2.25
CA TRP A 245 21.08 21.44 1.35
C TRP A 245 20.26 22.50 2.09
N THR A 246 19.94 22.31 3.37
CA THR A 246 19.34 23.37 4.20
C THR A 246 20.38 24.42 4.67
N GLY A 247 21.66 24.22 4.38
CA GLY A 247 22.75 25.05 4.87
C GLY A 247 23.15 24.78 6.33
N ALA A 248 22.59 23.75 6.95
CA ALA A 248 23.02 23.32 8.27
C ALA A 248 24.47 22.83 8.22
N LYS A 249 25.26 23.18 9.25
CA LYS A 249 26.62 22.66 9.35
C LYS A 249 26.54 21.16 9.62
N VAL A 250 27.08 20.37 8.69
CA VAL A 250 27.28 18.95 8.84
C VAL A 250 28.61 18.77 9.59
N GLU A 251 28.54 18.57 10.90
CA GLU A 251 29.76 18.51 11.75
C GLU A 251 30.59 17.25 11.53
N ASP A 252 30.02 16.25 10.88
CA ASP A 252 30.70 14.98 10.60
C ASP A 252 30.51 14.58 9.14
N GLN A 253 31.60 14.44 8.40
CA GLN A 253 31.56 14.04 6.99
C GLN A 253 31.32 12.53 6.81
N GLN A 254 31.20 11.78 7.90
CA GLN A 254 30.84 10.36 7.84
C GLN A 254 29.32 10.23 7.76
N ASP A 255 28.85 9.77 6.63
CA ASP A 255 27.45 9.64 6.25
C ASP A 255 26.59 8.81 7.22
N PHE A 256 27.22 7.96 8.01
CA PHE A 256 26.53 7.13 8.98
C PHE A 256 25.93 7.91 10.15
N SER A 257 26.53 9.03 10.55
CA SER A 257 26.11 9.76 11.74
C SER A 257 24.71 10.33 11.60
N HIS A 258 24.36 10.90 10.45
CA HIS A 258 23.03 11.51 10.24
C HIS A 258 21.91 10.46 10.10
N ALA A 259 22.14 9.40 9.33
CA ALA A 259 21.19 8.31 9.20
C ALA A 259 20.98 7.58 10.54
N TYR A 260 22.06 7.36 11.31
CA TYR A 260 21.99 6.80 12.66
C TYR A 260 21.21 7.71 13.60
N VAL A 261 21.56 9.00 13.65
CA VAL A 261 20.89 10.00 14.50
C VAL A 261 19.42 10.12 14.15
N TYR A 262 19.08 10.16 12.85
CA TYR A 262 17.71 10.15 12.40
C TYR A 262 16.95 8.91 12.89
N THR A 263 17.53 7.72 12.67
CA THR A 263 16.95 6.44 13.10
C THR A 263 16.73 6.41 14.61
N LYS A 264 17.74 6.87 15.38
CA LYS A 264 17.64 6.93 16.84
C LYS A 264 16.59 7.95 17.31
N ASN A 265 16.51 9.13 16.70
CA ASN A 265 15.50 10.14 17.03
C ASN A 265 14.07 9.64 16.75
N VAL A 266 13.86 8.94 15.64
CA VAL A 266 12.55 8.32 15.34
C VAL A 266 12.26 7.23 16.36
N PHE A 267 13.24 6.41 16.74
CA PHE A 267 13.07 5.41 17.80
C PHE A 267 12.69 6.06 19.14
N ASP A 268 13.45 7.03 19.61
CA ASP A 268 13.21 7.69 20.90
C ASP A 268 11.83 8.38 20.95
N SER A 269 11.41 9.01 19.85
CA SER A 269 10.13 9.73 19.78
C SER A 269 8.91 8.82 19.61
N LYS A 270 9.04 7.77 18.80
CA LYS A 270 7.90 6.93 18.42
C LYS A 270 7.81 5.61 19.20
N ILE A 271 8.94 5.05 19.64
CA ILE A 271 9.01 3.70 20.21
C ILE A 271 9.42 3.76 21.67
N GLY A 272 10.64 4.25 21.93
CA GLY A 272 11.26 4.29 23.25
C GLY A 272 11.80 2.95 23.75
N GLY A 273 12.50 2.96 24.87
CA GLY A 273 13.10 1.77 25.46
C GLY A 273 14.58 1.60 25.14
N ASP A 274 15.05 0.35 25.10
CA ASP A 274 16.45 0.02 24.82
C ASP A 274 16.68 -0.10 23.31
N PHE A 275 17.35 0.91 22.73
CA PHE A 275 17.64 0.97 21.30
C PHE A 275 18.51 -0.21 20.84
N ASN A 276 19.57 -0.55 21.59
CA ASN A 276 20.50 -1.60 21.18
C ASN A 276 19.82 -2.98 21.13
N LYS A 277 19.01 -3.31 22.14
CA LYS A 277 18.22 -4.55 22.13
C LYS A 277 17.17 -4.57 21.03
N THR A 278 16.67 -3.42 20.65
CA THR A 278 15.67 -3.33 19.58
C THR A 278 16.30 -3.53 18.21
N ILE A 279 17.43 -2.90 17.93
CA ILE A 279 18.13 -3.08 16.65
C ILE A 279 18.72 -4.48 16.50
N GLU A 280 19.13 -5.13 17.60
CA GLU A 280 19.54 -6.54 17.59
C GLU A 280 18.42 -7.46 17.09
N LYS A 281 17.17 -7.17 17.44
CA LYS A 281 15.99 -7.88 16.94
C LYS A 281 15.57 -7.45 15.54
N GLY A 282 16.00 -6.29 15.09
CA GLY A 282 15.60 -5.69 13.80
C GLY A 282 14.16 -5.22 13.69
N ILE A 283 13.35 -5.37 14.77
CA ILE A 283 11.93 -5.05 14.75
C ILE A 283 11.45 -4.54 16.12
N ALA A 284 10.54 -3.55 16.08
CA ALA A 284 9.79 -3.11 17.24
C ALA A 284 8.30 -3.03 16.92
N THR A 285 7.48 -3.25 17.94
CA THR A 285 6.03 -3.04 17.86
C THR A 285 5.60 -2.13 18.99
N LYS A 286 4.93 -1.03 18.65
CA LYS A 286 4.28 -0.13 19.60
C LYS A 286 2.86 0.08 19.15
N THR A 287 1.92 -0.36 19.96
CA THR A 287 0.50 -0.12 19.69
C THR A 287 0.24 1.39 19.68
N SER A 288 -0.06 1.94 18.50
CA SER A 288 -0.52 3.32 18.40
C SER A 288 -2.03 3.33 18.61
N GLY A 289 -2.53 4.26 19.42
CA GLY A 289 -3.96 4.42 19.66
C GLY A 289 -4.73 5.03 18.46
N SER A 290 -4.08 5.25 17.32
CA SER A 290 -4.73 5.78 16.13
C SER A 290 -5.38 4.65 15.33
N SER A 291 -6.70 4.61 15.32
CA SER A 291 -7.48 3.82 14.38
C SER A 291 -7.78 4.65 13.12
N VAL A 292 -7.89 3.97 11.97
CA VAL A 292 -8.49 4.60 10.78
C VAL A 292 -9.91 5.03 11.16
N PRO A 293 -10.34 6.28 10.87
CA PRO A 293 -11.71 6.69 11.12
C PRO A 293 -12.70 5.73 10.48
N ALA A 294 -13.77 5.42 11.17
CA ALA A 294 -14.85 4.63 10.59
C ALA A 294 -15.39 5.37 9.35
N LEU A 295 -15.35 4.70 8.19
CA LEU A 295 -15.96 5.23 6.97
C LEU A 295 -17.47 5.35 7.18
N SER A 296 -17.98 6.57 7.13
CA SER A 296 -19.42 6.81 6.99
C SER A 296 -19.72 7.00 5.50
N ILE A 297 -20.39 6.03 4.89
CA ILE A 297 -20.91 6.16 3.53
C ILE A 297 -22.36 6.64 3.67
N SER A 298 -22.63 7.87 3.20
CA SER A 298 -24.01 8.34 3.07
C SER A 298 -24.70 7.52 1.95
N GLY A 299 -25.89 6.98 2.21
CA GLY A 299 -26.61 6.08 1.28
C GLY A 299 -26.97 6.64 -0.09
N ASN A 300 -26.58 7.88 -0.40
CA ASN A 300 -26.81 8.55 -1.69
C ASN A 300 -25.60 8.49 -2.64
N SER A 301 -24.49 7.87 -2.25
CA SER A 301 -23.25 7.84 -3.04
C SER A 301 -22.94 6.47 -3.66
N VAL A 302 -23.84 5.50 -3.58
CA VAL A 302 -23.68 4.16 -4.18
C VAL A 302 -24.67 3.90 -5.31
#